data_6305349df21b5ef5a51ec2534ee95a9d
#
_entry.id   6305349df21b5ef5a51ec2534ee95a9d
#
_cell.length_a   1.000
_cell.length_b   1.000
_cell.length_c   1.000
_cell.angle_alpha   90.00
_cell.angle_beta   90.00
_cell.angle_gamma   90.00
#
_symmetry.space_group_name_H-M   'P 1'
#
loop_
_entity.id
_entity.type
_entity.pdbx_description
1 polymer ?
#
loop_
_entity_poly.entity_id
_entity_poly.type
_entity_poly.pdbx_seq_one_letter_code
_entity_poly.pdbx_strand_id
1 'polypeptide(L)'
;MNMLALTIILPLIGFVLLAFSRGRWSENVSAIVGVGSVGLAALVTAFIGVDFFANGEQAYSQPLWTWMSVGDFNIGFNLVLDGLSLTMLSVVTGVGFLIHMFASWYMRGEEGYSRFFAYTNLFIASMVVLVLADNLLLMYLGWEGVGLCSYLLIGFYYTDPKNGAAAMKAFVVTRVGDVFLAFALFILYNEL
;
A
#
# COMPACT_ATOMS: atom_id res chain seq x y z
N MET A 1 5.86 -20.61 4.31
CA MET A 1 4.39 -20.35 4.43
C MET A 1 4.04 -19.15 3.54
N ASN A 2 3.03 -19.28 2.68
CA ASN A 2 2.66 -18.23 1.70
C ASN A 2 1.85 -17.09 2.36
N MET A 3 2.46 -16.40 3.32
CA MET A 3 1.74 -15.35 4.09
C MET A 3 1.99 -13.92 3.63
N LEU A 4 2.96 -13.68 2.70
CA LEU A 4 3.26 -12.32 2.22
C LEU A 4 2.04 -11.64 1.60
N ALA A 5 1.27 -12.38 0.81
CA ALA A 5 0.06 -11.85 0.19
C ALA A 5 -0.97 -11.31 1.21
N LEU A 6 -1.04 -11.90 2.42
CA LEU A 6 -1.98 -11.44 3.44
C LEU A 6 -1.66 -10.03 3.93
N THR A 7 -0.39 -9.63 3.94
CA THR A 7 0.00 -8.27 4.34
C THR A 7 -0.52 -7.19 3.39
N ILE A 8 -0.81 -7.55 2.13
CA ILE A 8 -1.44 -6.69 1.12
C ILE A 8 -2.96 -6.82 1.17
N ILE A 9 -3.45 -8.06 1.20
CA ILE A 9 -4.89 -8.37 1.08
C ILE A 9 -5.69 -7.82 2.26
N LEU A 10 -5.16 -7.89 3.48
CA LEU A 10 -5.86 -7.41 4.68
C LEU A 10 -6.16 -5.90 4.64
N PRO A 11 -5.18 -4.99 4.41
CA PRO A 11 -5.47 -3.57 4.24
C PRO A 11 -6.35 -3.30 3.01
N LEU A 12 -6.16 -4.05 1.92
CA LEU A 12 -6.98 -3.90 0.72
C LEU A 12 -8.45 -4.25 0.96
N ILE A 13 -8.73 -5.31 1.74
CA ILE A 13 -10.09 -5.63 2.18
C ILE A 13 -10.65 -4.49 3.05
N GLY A 14 -9.85 -3.96 3.99
CA GLY A 14 -10.22 -2.80 4.79
C GLY A 14 -10.62 -1.61 3.93
N PHE A 15 -9.80 -1.29 2.92
CA PHE A 15 -10.10 -0.25 1.93
C PHE A 15 -11.44 -0.50 1.21
N VAL A 16 -11.62 -1.70 0.63
CA VAL A 16 -12.81 -2.06 -0.14
C VAL A 16 -14.08 -1.95 0.71
N LEU A 17 -14.06 -2.52 1.92
CA LEU A 17 -15.21 -2.47 2.84
C LEU A 17 -15.58 -1.03 3.21
N LEU A 18 -14.58 -0.20 3.53
CA LEU A 18 -14.79 1.20 3.89
C LEU A 18 -15.26 2.04 2.71
N ALA A 19 -14.72 1.83 1.51
CA ALA A 19 -15.12 2.51 0.29
C ALA A 19 -16.58 2.17 -0.09
N PHE A 20 -16.96 0.90 -0.04
CA PHE A 20 -18.33 0.47 -0.33
C PHE A 20 -19.34 0.89 0.75
N SER A 21 -18.90 1.13 1.99
CA SER A 21 -19.78 1.64 3.06
C SER A 21 -20.33 3.03 2.77
N ARG A 22 -19.66 3.82 1.90
CA ARG A 22 -20.01 5.19 1.54
C ARG A 22 -20.31 6.09 2.74
N GLY A 23 -19.62 5.88 3.85
CA GLY A 23 -19.85 6.63 5.09
C GLY A 23 -21.13 6.30 5.85
N ARG A 24 -21.84 5.21 5.49
CA ARG A 24 -23.07 4.79 6.18
C ARG A 24 -22.80 4.11 7.52
N TRP A 25 -21.59 3.65 7.75
CA TRP A 25 -21.21 3.01 8.99
C TRP A 25 -20.89 4.05 10.06
N SER A 26 -21.13 3.68 11.31
CA SER A 26 -20.69 4.50 12.44
C SER A 26 -19.16 4.62 12.46
N GLU A 27 -18.67 5.68 13.08
CA GLU A 27 -17.23 5.91 13.23
C GLU A 27 -16.53 4.72 13.93
N ASN A 28 -17.18 4.13 14.94
CA ASN A 28 -16.62 2.99 15.65
C ASN A 28 -16.45 1.77 14.74
N VAL A 29 -17.41 1.45 13.89
CA VAL A 29 -17.31 0.34 12.93
C VAL A 29 -16.24 0.64 11.90
N SER A 30 -16.20 1.87 11.37
CA SER A 30 -15.18 2.29 10.40
C SER A 30 -13.77 2.23 11.01
N ALA A 31 -13.60 2.64 12.28
CA ALA A 31 -12.35 2.52 12.99
C ALA A 31 -11.93 1.04 13.18
N ILE A 32 -12.85 0.17 13.63
CA ILE A 32 -12.56 -1.25 13.83
C ILE A 32 -12.10 -1.89 12.53
N VAL A 33 -12.76 -1.62 11.41
CA VAL A 33 -12.37 -2.16 10.09
C VAL A 33 -11.04 -1.57 9.63
N GLY A 34 -10.87 -0.25 9.68
CA GLY A 34 -9.65 0.42 9.22
C GLY A 34 -8.41 0.07 10.04
N VAL A 35 -8.51 0.22 11.37
CA VAL A 35 -7.41 -0.10 12.30
C VAL A 35 -7.17 -1.61 12.36
N GLY A 36 -8.25 -2.40 12.42
CA GLY A 36 -8.18 -3.85 12.55
C GLY A 36 -7.52 -4.53 11.36
N SER A 37 -7.81 -4.10 10.13
CA SER A 37 -7.20 -4.66 8.92
C SER A 37 -5.69 -4.43 8.87
N VAL A 38 -5.23 -3.23 9.22
CA VAL A 38 -3.80 -2.91 9.29
C VAL A 38 -3.14 -3.58 10.49
N GLY A 39 -3.84 -3.66 11.64
CA GLY A 39 -3.36 -4.38 12.81
C GLY A 39 -3.16 -5.87 12.55
N LEU A 40 -4.08 -6.52 11.83
CA LEU A 40 -3.92 -7.91 11.40
C LEU A 40 -2.73 -8.05 10.43
N ALA A 41 -2.54 -7.12 9.50
CA ALA A 41 -1.36 -7.12 8.62
C ALA A 41 -0.06 -6.99 9.42
N ALA A 42 -0.02 -6.13 10.45
CA ALA A 42 1.14 -5.99 11.33
C ALA A 42 1.43 -7.28 12.13
N LEU A 43 0.38 -7.96 12.62
CA LEU A 43 0.53 -9.26 13.28
C LEU A 43 1.08 -10.33 12.32
N VAL A 44 0.57 -10.40 11.09
CA VAL A 44 1.08 -11.30 10.06
C VAL A 44 2.55 -11.00 9.77
N THR A 45 2.92 -9.72 9.67
CA THR A 45 4.32 -9.30 9.49
C THR A 45 5.21 -9.77 10.65
N ALA A 46 4.72 -9.65 11.89
CA ALA A 46 5.47 -10.14 13.06
C ALA A 46 5.69 -11.66 13.01
N PHE A 47 4.68 -12.45 12.61
CA PHE A 47 4.84 -13.90 12.40
C PHE A 47 5.82 -14.23 11.28
N ILE A 48 5.75 -13.51 10.15
CA ILE A 48 6.71 -13.65 9.05
C ILE A 48 8.13 -13.34 9.54
N GLY A 49 8.31 -12.29 10.34
CA GLY A 49 9.61 -11.93 10.91
C GLY A 49 10.18 -13.04 11.80
N VAL A 50 9.37 -13.61 12.70
CA VAL A 50 9.80 -14.73 13.55
C VAL A 50 10.20 -15.95 12.70
N ASP A 51 9.40 -16.29 11.69
CA ASP A 51 9.68 -17.40 10.78
C ASP A 51 10.97 -17.17 9.97
N PHE A 52 11.19 -15.94 9.49
CA PHE A 52 12.38 -15.53 8.75
C PHE A 52 13.66 -15.70 9.59
N PHE A 53 13.68 -15.22 10.81
CA PHE A 53 14.81 -15.40 11.72
C PHE A 53 15.03 -16.85 12.14
N ALA A 54 13.96 -17.61 12.35
CA ALA A 54 14.04 -19.03 12.70
C ALA A 54 14.62 -19.89 11.57
N ASN A 55 14.40 -19.49 10.30
CA ASN A 55 14.88 -20.21 9.11
C ASN A 55 16.26 -19.70 8.60
N GLY A 56 17.00 -18.94 9.41
CA GLY A 56 18.37 -18.51 9.10
C GLY A 56 18.45 -17.35 8.09
N GLU A 57 17.46 -16.48 8.08
CA GLU A 57 17.43 -15.22 7.31
C GLU A 57 17.55 -15.41 5.78
N GLN A 58 17.05 -16.53 5.27
CA GLN A 58 17.09 -16.79 3.82
C GLN A 58 16.00 -16.02 3.09
N ALA A 59 16.41 -15.26 2.10
CA ALA A 59 15.48 -14.59 1.19
C ALA A 59 14.64 -15.62 0.43
N TYR A 60 13.34 -15.35 0.29
CA TYR A 60 12.45 -16.20 -0.50
C TYR A 60 11.45 -15.40 -1.32
N SER A 61 11.01 -15.99 -2.43
CA SER A 61 9.99 -15.42 -3.31
C SER A 61 8.69 -16.21 -3.19
N GLN A 62 7.58 -15.50 -3.17
CA GLN A 62 6.23 -16.04 -3.24
C GLN A 62 5.59 -15.67 -4.57
N PRO A 63 5.60 -16.57 -5.57
CA PRO A 63 4.86 -16.35 -6.81
C PRO A 63 3.36 -16.45 -6.54
N LEU A 64 2.57 -15.50 -7.09
CA LEU A 64 1.12 -15.49 -6.95
C LEU A 64 0.44 -15.87 -8.27
N TRP A 65 0.64 -15.06 -9.34
CA TRP A 65 0.13 -15.35 -10.69
C TRP A 65 0.95 -14.63 -11.75
N THR A 66 0.80 -15.05 -13.00
CA THR A 66 1.37 -14.31 -14.14
C THR A 66 0.47 -13.11 -14.43
N TRP A 67 1.03 -11.89 -14.31
CA TRP A 67 0.28 -10.66 -14.52
C TRP A 67 0.14 -10.31 -16.01
N MET A 68 1.28 -10.32 -16.73
CA MET A 68 1.31 -10.05 -18.18
C MET A 68 2.16 -11.11 -18.88
N SER A 69 1.66 -11.59 -20.03
CA SER A 69 2.37 -12.55 -20.88
C SER A 69 2.09 -12.22 -22.34
N VAL A 70 3.13 -11.74 -23.06
CA VAL A 70 3.05 -11.41 -24.49
C VAL A 70 4.33 -11.88 -25.17
N GLY A 71 4.26 -12.97 -25.96
CA GLY A 71 5.44 -13.58 -26.55
C GLY A 71 6.43 -14.05 -25.49
N ASP A 72 7.67 -13.61 -25.57
CA ASP A 72 8.73 -13.92 -24.60
C ASP A 72 8.68 -13.03 -23.34
N PHE A 73 7.85 -11.98 -23.33
CA PHE A 73 7.69 -11.07 -22.21
C PHE A 73 6.69 -11.63 -21.20
N ASN A 74 7.21 -12.15 -20.07
CA ASN A 74 6.43 -12.75 -19.02
C ASN A 74 6.72 -12.07 -17.68
N ILE A 75 5.72 -11.37 -17.10
CA ILE A 75 5.85 -10.70 -15.82
C ILE A 75 4.89 -11.35 -14.83
N GLY A 76 5.45 -11.86 -13.73
CA GLY A 76 4.71 -12.39 -12.61
C GLY A 76 4.35 -11.30 -11.58
N PHE A 77 3.25 -11.50 -10.91
CA PHE A 77 2.96 -10.82 -9.65
C PHE A 77 3.56 -11.67 -8.53
N ASN A 78 4.85 -11.42 -8.24
CA ASN A 78 5.60 -12.17 -7.26
C ASN A 78 6.05 -11.23 -6.14
N LEU A 79 6.09 -11.75 -4.93
CA LEU A 79 6.52 -11.01 -3.74
C LEU A 79 7.83 -11.61 -3.22
N VAL A 80 8.79 -10.76 -2.91
CA VAL A 80 10.08 -11.16 -2.34
C VAL A 80 10.23 -10.63 -0.94
N LEU A 81 10.73 -11.49 -0.05
CA LEU A 81 11.12 -11.13 1.29
C LEU A 81 12.62 -11.38 1.46
N ASP A 82 13.32 -10.33 1.85
CA ASP A 82 14.70 -10.36 2.35
C ASP A 82 14.81 -9.52 3.63
N GLY A 83 15.99 -9.38 4.20
CA GLY A 83 16.19 -8.61 5.44
C GLY A 83 15.82 -7.12 5.29
N LEU A 84 16.03 -6.52 4.12
CA LEU A 84 15.68 -5.13 3.87
C LEU A 84 14.17 -4.96 3.74
N SER A 85 13.52 -5.79 2.91
CA SER A 85 12.07 -5.73 2.70
C SER A 85 11.31 -6.10 3.98
N LEU A 86 11.79 -7.05 4.80
CA LEU A 86 11.21 -7.34 6.12
C LEU A 86 11.29 -6.13 7.07
N THR A 87 12.43 -5.44 7.10
CA THR A 87 12.59 -4.22 7.91
C THR A 87 11.60 -3.14 7.48
N MET A 88 11.53 -2.86 6.18
CA MET A 88 10.59 -1.87 5.64
C MET A 88 9.14 -2.29 5.84
N LEU A 89 8.80 -3.55 5.64
CA LEU A 89 7.47 -4.10 5.88
C LEU A 89 7.05 -3.93 7.34
N SER A 90 7.98 -4.18 8.27
CA SER A 90 7.73 -4.02 9.72
C SER A 90 7.46 -2.55 10.10
N VAL A 91 8.20 -1.62 9.50
CA VAL A 91 7.94 -0.17 9.69
C VAL A 91 6.59 0.22 9.09
N VAL A 92 6.32 -0.16 7.85
CA VAL A 92 5.07 0.21 7.15
C VAL A 92 3.84 -0.32 7.89
N THR A 93 3.83 -1.59 8.27
CA THR A 93 2.68 -2.20 8.94
C THR A 93 2.61 -1.84 10.42
N GLY A 94 3.73 -1.85 11.13
CA GLY A 94 3.78 -1.59 12.58
C GLY A 94 3.52 -0.12 12.92
N VAL A 95 4.29 0.81 12.34
CA VAL A 95 4.06 2.25 12.55
C VAL A 95 2.73 2.66 11.89
N GLY A 96 2.40 2.10 10.73
CA GLY A 96 1.12 2.30 10.08
C GLY A 96 -0.06 1.93 10.99
N PHE A 97 0.01 0.81 11.70
CA PHE A 97 -1.00 0.42 12.70
C PHE A 97 -1.12 1.45 13.84
N LEU A 98 0.01 1.92 14.38
CA LEU A 98 0.00 2.93 15.45
C LEU A 98 -0.61 4.24 14.99
N ILE A 99 -0.31 4.66 13.76
CA ILE A 99 -0.91 5.86 13.13
C ILE A 99 -2.42 5.68 12.97
N HIS A 100 -2.88 4.53 12.49
CA HIS A 100 -4.32 4.24 12.34
C HIS A 100 -5.01 4.25 13.71
N MET A 101 -4.39 3.68 14.74
CA MET A 101 -4.92 3.69 16.09
C MET A 101 -5.05 5.12 16.64
N PHE A 102 -4.02 5.96 16.48
CA PHE A 102 -4.07 7.37 16.83
C PHE A 102 -5.17 8.10 16.04
N ALA A 103 -5.21 7.92 14.72
CA ALA A 103 -6.16 8.57 13.84
C ALA A 103 -7.61 8.19 14.18
N SER A 104 -7.85 7.00 14.72
CA SER A 104 -9.20 6.56 15.14
C SER A 104 -9.82 7.43 16.22
N TRP A 105 -9.00 8.08 17.01
CA TRP A 105 -9.44 9.06 18.00
C TRP A 105 -9.34 10.49 17.44
N TYR A 106 -8.23 10.83 16.75
CA TYR A 106 -7.95 12.18 16.27
C TYR A 106 -8.97 12.68 15.24
N MET A 107 -9.42 11.81 14.33
CA MET A 107 -10.34 12.14 13.24
C MET A 107 -11.82 12.06 13.63
N ARG A 108 -12.15 11.82 14.89
CA ARG A 108 -13.55 11.73 15.34
C ARG A 108 -14.30 13.04 15.11
N GLY A 109 -15.52 12.92 14.58
CA GLY A 109 -16.37 14.06 14.27
C GLY A 109 -16.07 14.73 12.93
N GLU A 110 -15.01 14.31 12.24
CA GLU A 110 -14.66 14.86 10.92
C GLU A 110 -15.54 14.28 9.82
N GLU A 111 -15.98 15.16 8.91
CA GLU A 111 -16.69 14.73 7.71
C GLU A 111 -15.80 13.84 6.84
N GLY A 112 -16.26 12.63 6.50
CA GLY A 112 -15.50 11.70 5.70
C GLY A 112 -14.59 10.77 6.51
N TYR A 113 -14.86 10.55 7.80
CA TYR A 113 -14.11 9.64 8.68
C TYR A 113 -13.83 8.28 8.02
N SER A 114 -14.86 7.61 7.47
CA SER A 114 -14.71 6.33 6.76
C SER A 114 -13.82 6.45 5.52
N ARG A 115 -13.92 7.58 4.78
CA ARG A 115 -13.11 7.86 3.61
C ARG A 115 -11.64 8.04 3.95
N PHE A 116 -11.32 8.67 5.08
CA PHE A 116 -9.94 8.79 5.56
C PHE A 116 -9.31 7.41 5.78
N PHE A 117 -10.00 6.52 6.50
CA PHE A 117 -9.51 5.16 6.73
C PHE A 117 -9.45 4.33 5.45
N ALA A 118 -10.35 4.55 4.49
CA ALA A 118 -10.25 3.90 3.18
C ALA A 118 -8.94 4.30 2.48
N TYR A 119 -8.64 5.60 2.40
CA TYR A 119 -7.43 6.10 1.73
C TYR A 119 -6.15 5.65 2.41
N THR A 120 -6.10 5.66 3.74
CA THR A 120 -4.92 5.22 4.49
C THR A 120 -4.72 3.70 4.38
N ASN A 121 -5.77 2.90 4.36
CA ASN A 121 -5.68 1.46 4.11
C ASN A 121 -5.16 1.15 2.70
N LEU A 122 -5.65 1.87 1.68
CA LEU A 122 -5.14 1.76 0.31
C LEU A 122 -3.66 2.14 0.23
N PHE A 123 -3.25 3.19 0.97
CA PHE A 123 -1.85 3.61 1.06
C PHE A 123 -0.97 2.49 1.62
N ILE A 124 -1.37 1.87 2.74
CA ILE A 124 -0.62 0.74 3.33
C ILE A 124 -0.53 -0.41 2.33
N ALA A 125 -1.63 -0.80 1.68
CA ALA A 125 -1.61 -1.87 0.68
C ALA A 125 -0.65 -1.57 -0.48
N SER A 126 -0.71 -0.36 -1.04
CA SER A 126 0.17 0.08 -2.14
C SER A 126 1.63 0.12 -1.72
N MET A 127 1.91 0.59 -0.50
CA MET A 127 3.27 0.65 0.03
C MET A 127 3.85 -0.74 0.28
N VAL A 128 3.04 -1.68 0.74
CA VAL A 128 3.46 -3.09 0.92
C VAL A 128 3.74 -3.75 -0.43
N VAL A 129 2.92 -3.49 -1.47
CA VAL A 129 3.21 -3.96 -2.84
C VAL A 129 4.55 -3.43 -3.33
N LEU A 130 4.83 -2.15 -3.11
CA LEU A 130 6.09 -1.51 -3.51
C LEU A 130 7.30 -2.14 -2.81
N VAL A 131 7.20 -2.38 -1.50
CA VAL A 131 8.30 -2.91 -0.68
C VAL A 131 8.60 -4.38 -0.98
N LEU A 132 7.57 -5.17 -1.31
CA LEU A 132 7.69 -6.61 -1.58
C LEU A 132 7.80 -6.96 -3.06
N ALA A 133 7.85 -5.97 -3.96
CA ALA A 133 7.90 -6.20 -5.40
C ALA A 133 9.17 -6.98 -5.80
N ASP A 134 9.00 -8.06 -6.54
CA ASP A 134 10.04 -8.89 -7.14
C ASP A 134 10.66 -8.25 -8.39
N ASN A 135 9.89 -7.42 -9.07
CA ASN A 135 10.30 -6.83 -10.33
C ASN A 135 9.95 -5.34 -10.41
N LEU A 136 10.66 -4.62 -11.30
CA LEU A 136 10.54 -3.17 -11.42
C LEU A 136 9.15 -2.70 -11.87
N LEU A 137 8.42 -3.54 -12.61
CA LEU A 137 7.08 -3.18 -13.07
C LEU A 137 6.05 -3.26 -11.92
N LEU A 138 6.18 -4.27 -11.07
CA LEU A 138 5.35 -4.40 -9.87
C LEU A 138 5.70 -3.30 -8.85
N MET A 139 7.00 -2.97 -8.71
CA MET A 139 7.45 -1.83 -7.92
C MET A 139 6.83 -0.52 -8.44
N TYR A 140 6.82 -0.30 -9.75
CA TYR A 140 6.21 0.86 -10.38
C TYR A 140 4.70 0.94 -10.09
N LEU A 141 3.98 -0.19 -10.12
CA LEU A 141 2.56 -0.24 -9.74
C LEU A 141 2.33 0.22 -8.28
N GLY A 142 3.15 -0.27 -7.35
CA GLY A 142 3.07 0.16 -5.95
C GLY A 142 3.38 1.65 -5.79
N TRP A 143 4.39 2.15 -6.49
CA TRP A 143 4.77 3.56 -6.53
C TRP A 143 3.64 4.46 -7.00
N GLU A 144 3.00 4.12 -8.11
CA GLU A 144 1.82 4.81 -8.64
C GLU A 144 0.65 4.81 -7.67
N GLY A 145 0.41 3.68 -6.99
CA GLY A 145 -0.62 3.55 -5.96
C GLY A 145 -0.39 4.48 -4.77
N VAL A 146 0.84 4.60 -4.27
CA VAL A 146 1.22 5.53 -3.20
C VAL A 146 1.03 6.98 -3.64
N GLY A 147 1.40 7.32 -4.88
CA GLY A 147 1.19 8.66 -5.45
C GLY A 147 -0.29 9.04 -5.51
N LEU A 148 -1.15 8.10 -5.94
CA LEU A 148 -2.60 8.30 -5.93
C LEU A 148 -3.15 8.52 -4.51
N CYS A 149 -2.73 7.71 -3.55
CA CYS A 149 -3.17 7.86 -2.16
C CYS A 149 -2.73 9.20 -1.56
N SER A 150 -1.53 9.67 -1.89
CA SER A 150 -1.03 10.99 -1.49
C SER A 150 -1.94 12.09 -2.02
N TYR A 151 -2.32 12.04 -3.30
CA TYR A 151 -3.28 12.98 -3.88
C TYR A 151 -4.61 13.00 -3.13
N LEU A 152 -5.17 11.82 -2.83
CA LEU A 152 -6.45 11.68 -2.13
C LEU A 152 -6.40 12.21 -0.69
N LEU A 153 -5.27 12.02 -0.01
CA LEU A 153 -5.07 12.47 1.37
C LEU A 153 -4.77 13.96 1.47
N ILE A 154 -3.97 14.53 0.56
CA ILE A 154 -3.73 15.99 0.50
C ILE A 154 -5.05 16.73 0.20
N GLY A 155 -5.86 16.19 -0.72
CA GLY A 155 -7.17 16.73 -1.06
C GLY A 155 -8.30 16.29 -0.13
N PHE A 156 -8.02 15.74 1.06
CA PHE A 156 -9.05 15.18 1.95
C PHE A 156 -10.14 16.20 2.30
N TYR A 157 -9.77 17.43 2.65
CA TYR A 157 -10.69 18.56 2.89
C TYR A 157 -10.99 19.29 1.58
N TYR A 158 -11.61 18.58 0.63
CA TYR A 158 -11.88 19.03 -0.75
C TYR A 158 -12.83 20.23 -0.87
N THR A 159 -13.54 20.56 0.20
CA THR A 159 -14.43 21.73 0.25
C THR A 159 -13.67 23.06 0.18
N ASP A 160 -12.40 23.09 0.59
CA ASP A 160 -11.53 24.25 0.39
C ASP A 160 -10.78 24.09 -0.96
N PRO A 161 -11.01 25.01 -1.93
CA PRO A 161 -10.34 24.98 -3.24
C PRO A 161 -8.81 25.00 -3.16
N LYS A 162 -8.24 25.56 -2.10
CA LYS A 162 -6.78 25.59 -1.89
C LYS A 162 -6.21 24.18 -1.70
N ASN A 163 -6.92 23.33 -0.97
CA ASN A 163 -6.50 21.93 -0.73
C ASN A 163 -6.58 21.12 -2.03
N GLY A 164 -7.63 21.32 -2.84
CA GLY A 164 -7.73 20.73 -4.17
C GLY A 164 -6.60 21.17 -5.10
N ALA A 165 -6.27 22.46 -5.11
CA ALA A 165 -5.15 22.98 -5.91
C ALA A 165 -3.80 22.42 -5.43
N ALA A 166 -3.58 22.29 -4.11
CA ALA A 166 -2.38 21.69 -3.55
C ALA A 166 -2.24 20.19 -3.92
N ALA A 167 -3.34 19.44 -3.82
CA ALA A 167 -3.38 18.03 -4.22
C ALA A 167 -3.08 17.86 -5.71
N MET A 168 -3.70 18.66 -6.57
CA MET A 168 -3.45 18.66 -8.01
C MET A 168 -1.99 18.99 -8.32
N LYS A 169 -1.42 20.02 -7.68
CA LYS A 169 -0.02 20.39 -7.87
C LYS A 169 0.92 19.25 -7.47
N ALA A 170 0.73 18.67 -6.30
CA ALA A 170 1.53 17.53 -5.83
C ALA A 170 1.44 16.36 -6.81
N PHE A 171 0.23 16.00 -7.24
CA PHE A 171 0.00 14.90 -8.17
C PHE A 171 0.67 15.12 -9.53
N VAL A 172 0.49 16.29 -10.15
CA VAL A 172 1.06 16.57 -11.48
C VAL A 172 2.59 16.59 -11.44
N VAL A 173 3.18 17.18 -10.39
CA VAL A 173 4.65 17.23 -10.26
C VAL A 173 5.25 15.84 -10.08
N THR A 174 4.63 14.99 -9.26
CA THR A 174 5.10 13.60 -9.10
C THR A 174 4.93 12.80 -10.39
N ARG A 175 3.81 12.95 -11.12
CA ARG A 175 3.56 12.26 -12.39
C ARG A 175 4.58 12.58 -13.48
N VAL A 176 5.08 13.80 -13.54
CA VAL A 176 6.18 14.14 -14.44
C VAL A 176 7.42 13.26 -14.13
N GLY A 177 7.78 13.10 -12.85
CA GLY A 177 8.86 12.19 -12.44
C GLY A 177 8.58 10.73 -12.79
N ASP A 178 7.33 10.27 -12.58
CA ASP A 178 6.90 8.89 -12.84
C ASP A 178 6.99 8.53 -14.34
N VAL A 179 6.70 9.48 -15.23
CA VAL A 179 6.90 9.32 -16.68
C VAL A 179 8.37 9.07 -17.02
N PHE A 180 9.29 9.81 -16.40
CA PHE A 180 10.74 9.56 -16.61
C PHE A 180 11.17 8.23 -16.04
N LEU A 181 10.63 7.80 -14.91
CA LEU A 181 10.86 6.46 -14.37
C LEU A 181 10.37 5.38 -15.35
N ALA A 182 9.17 5.54 -15.93
CA ALA A 182 8.66 4.61 -16.95
C ALA A 182 9.57 4.54 -18.18
N PHE A 183 10.08 5.67 -18.69
CA PHE A 183 11.05 5.67 -19.77
C PHE A 183 12.35 4.95 -19.39
N ALA A 184 12.84 5.14 -18.17
CA ALA A 184 14.01 4.43 -17.68
C ALA A 184 13.79 2.90 -17.67
N LEU A 185 12.58 2.43 -17.27
CA LEU A 185 12.22 1.01 -17.32
C LEU A 185 12.18 0.48 -18.76
N PHE A 186 11.66 1.24 -19.71
CA PHE A 186 11.66 0.84 -21.13
C PHE A 186 13.05 0.76 -21.72
N ILE A 187 13.95 1.69 -21.38
CA ILE A 187 15.35 1.65 -21.81
C ILE A 187 16.05 0.43 -21.23
N LEU A 188 15.91 0.18 -19.92
CA LEU A 188 16.46 -0.99 -19.26
C LEU A 188 16.01 -2.30 -19.91
N TYR A 189 14.74 -2.41 -20.26
CA TYR A 189 14.20 -3.59 -20.93
C TYR A 189 14.77 -3.82 -22.32
N ASN A 190 15.12 -2.74 -23.05
CA ASN A 190 15.70 -2.88 -24.39
C ASN A 190 17.20 -3.17 -24.39
N GLU A 191 17.92 -2.80 -23.30
CA GLU A 191 19.37 -2.95 -23.21
C GLU A 191 19.80 -4.24 -22.48
N LEU A 192 18.89 -4.87 -21.73
CA LEU A 192 19.13 -6.13 -20.99
C LEU A 192 18.46 -7.32 -21.65
#